data_d204aafc73c4ba37e8a08b2cfc3b5ac1
#
_entry.id   d204aafc73c4ba37e8a08b2cfc3b5ac1
#
_cell.length_a   1.000
_cell.length_b   1.000
_cell.length_c   1.000
_cell.angle_alpha   90.00
_cell.angle_beta   90.00
_cell.angle_gamma   90.00
#
_symmetry.space_group_name_H-M   'P 1'
#
loop_
_entity.id
_entity.type
_entity.pdbx_description
1 polymer ?
#
loop_
_entity_poly.entity_id
_entity_poly.type
_entity_poly.pdbx_seq_one_letter_code
_entity_poly.pdbx_strand_id
1 'polypeptide(L)'
;SHKLNRLFEYQKIFYENQILRRELARSPGIEEIVGSSKTLQKLQSTIRKIAATNSNVLLSGESGTGKELFARSIHSNGPNREQRFLAVNCGMRPIELLESQLFGSAASSLQYPQAEQTGVFKNADGGTVYLDEISQLPLGTQGKLLRAIEYGEILPLGSAEPVKVDVRLIASTTRDLVEMVKTGEFEQDLFYRLDGMKIHIPALRERVDDIPELVEYFIAKHSRKMGKRVT
;
A
#
# COMPACT_ATOMS: atom_id res chain seq x y z
N SER A 1 8.27 20.25 -26.82
CA SER A 1 7.15 19.28 -26.80
C SER A 1 7.59 17.82 -26.90
N HIS A 2 8.64 17.49 -27.72
CA HIS A 2 9.10 16.09 -27.90
C HIS A 2 9.69 15.46 -26.62
N LYS A 3 10.36 16.23 -25.75
CA LYS A 3 10.90 15.76 -24.47
C LYS A 3 9.80 15.43 -23.44
N LEU A 4 8.73 16.21 -23.44
CA LEU A 4 7.56 15.96 -22.58
C LEU A 4 6.83 14.68 -22.98
N ASN A 5 6.59 14.44 -24.27
CA ASN A 5 5.96 13.21 -24.74
C ASN A 5 6.78 11.95 -24.39
N ARG A 6 8.11 12.00 -24.51
CA ARG A 6 8.98 10.90 -24.08
C ARG A 6 8.90 10.63 -22.59
N LEU A 7 8.85 11.67 -21.76
CA LEU A 7 8.67 11.51 -20.30
C LEU A 7 7.33 10.84 -19.96
N PHE A 8 6.25 11.21 -20.66
CA PHE A 8 4.94 10.60 -20.47
C PHE A 8 4.90 9.14 -20.95
N GLU A 9 5.52 8.81 -22.09
CA GLU A 9 5.66 7.41 -22.54
C GLU A 9 6.48 6.57 -21.55
N TYR A 10 7.60 7.09 -21.04
CA TYR A 10 8.38 6.41 -20.01
C TYR A 10 7.58 6.20 -18.73
N GLN A 11 6.80 7.18 -18.32
CA GLN A 11 5.96 7.06 -17.14
C GLN A 11 4.84 6.05 -17.34
N LYS A 12 4.17 6.05 -18.50
CA LYS A 12 3.14 5.07 -18.84
C LYS A 12 3.70 3.65 -18.88
N ILE A 13 4.84 3.44 -19.54
CA ILE A 13 5.53 2.14 -19.60
C ILE A 13 6.00 1.71 -18.20
N PHE A 14 6.53 2.62 -17.39
CA PHE A 14 6.91 2.34 -16.01
C PHE A 14 5.71 1.92 -15.16
N TYR A 15 4.58 2.57 -15.37
CA TYR A 15 3.31 2.31 -14.70
C TYR A 15 2.72 0.96 -15.10
N GLU A 16 2.62 0.69 -16.39
CA GLU A 16 2.19 -0.61 -16.94
C GLU A 16 3.13 -1.74 -16.49
N ASN A 17 4.43 -1.52 -16.46
CA ASN A 17 5.40 -2.48 -15.93
C ASN A 17 5.21 -2.72 -14.42
N GLN A 18 4.89 -1.70 -13.62
CA GLN A 18 4.60 -1.90 -12.21
C GLN A 18 3.30 -2.69 -12.02
N ILE A 19 2.25 -2.40 -12.79
CA ILE A 19 0.99 -3.16 -12.74
C ILE A 19 1.23 -4.59 -13.21
N LEU A 20 1.88 -4.81 -14.33
CA LEU A 20 2.20 -6.14 -14.87
C LEU A 20 3.14 -6.93 -13.97
N ARG A 21 4.15 -6.32 -13.36
CA ARG A 21 5.01 -6.98 -12.36
C ARG A 21 4.23 -7.35 -11.10
N ARG A 22 3.23 -6.56 -10.72
CA ARG A 22 2.34 -6.86 -9.60
C ARG A 22 1.28 -7.90 -9.95
N GLU A 23 0.84 -7.96 -11.19
CA GLU A 23 -0.04 -9.03 -11.69
C GLU A 23 0.71 -10.36 -11.90
N LEU A 24 1.96 -10.33 -12.36
CA LEU A 24 2.84 -11.50 -12.44
C LEU A 24 3.29 -12.00 -11.05
N ALA A 25 3.33 -11.14 -10.04
CA ALA A 25 3.48 -11.54 -8.64
C ALA A 25 2.22 -12.26 -8.08
N ARG A 26 1.17 -12.45 -8.88
CA ARG A 26 0.05 -13.38 -8.64
C ARG A 26 0.39 -14.86 -8.88
N SER A 27 1.62 -15.19 -9.26
CA SER A 27 2.10 -16.59 -9.22
C SER A 27 2.17 -17.08 -7.76
N PRO A 28 1.83 -18.35 -7.48
CA PRO A 28 1.62 -18.89 -6.14
C PRO A 28 2.93 -18.92 -5.34
N GLY A 29 3.20 -17.85 -4.66
CA GLY A 29 4.33 -17.58 -3.79
C GLY A 29 4.01 -16.30 -3.08
N ILE A 30 2.95 -16.29 -2.25
CA ILE A 30 2.81 -15.29 -1.18
C ILE A 30 4.15 -15.35 -0.46
N GLU A 31 4.92 -14.28 -0.50
CA GLU A 31 6.15 -14.21 0.28
C GLU A 31 5.74 -14.49 1.71
N GLU A 32 6.11 -15.66 2.20
CA GLU A 32 5.71 -16.17 3.48
C GLU A 32 6.37 -15.31 4.56
N ILE A 33 5.61 -14.93 5.57
CA ILE A 33 6.18 -14.28 6.75
C ILE A 33 6.99 -15.35 7.48
N VAL A 34 8.31 -15.33 7.26
CA VAL A 34 9.25 -16.32 7.80
C VAL A 34 9.66 -15.93 9.22
N GLY A 35 9.65 -16.90 10.12
CA GLY A 35 10.07 -16.79 11.51
C GLY A 35 9.14 -17.53 12.47
N SER A 36 9.70 -17.95 13.58
CA SER A 36 9.01 -18.73 14.63
C SER A 36 9.09 -18.10 16.01
N SER A 37 9.63 -16.88 16.14
CA SER A 37 9.71 -16.18 17.42
C SER A 37 8.32 -16.00 18.05
N LYS A 38 8.25 -16.01 19.37
CA LYS A 38 7.00 -15.78 20.13
C LYS A 38 6.35 -14.46 19.76
N THR A 39 7.15 -13.45 19.46
CA THR A 39 6.69 -12.12 19.02
C THR A 39 5.98 -12.21 17.68
N LEU A 40 6.57 -12.91 16.71
CA LEU A 40 5.98 -13.08 15.38
C LEU A 40 4.71 -13.94 15.42
N GLN A 41 4.70 -15.02 16.23
CA GLN A 41 3.52 -15.87 16.41
C GLN A 41 2.33 -15.09 16.98
N LYS A 42 2.55 -14.24 18.00
CA LYS A 42 1.52 -13.33 18.53
C LYS A 42 1.02 -12.37 17.46
N LEU A 43 1.93 -11.78 16.68
CA LEU A 43 1.59 -10.86 15.61
C LEU A 43 0.76 -11.56 14.52
N GLN A 44 1.15 -12.76 14.08
CA GLN A 44 0.36 -13.56 13.12
C GLN A 44 -1.03 -13.91 13.66
N SER A 45 -1.16 -14.24 14.95
CA SER A 45 -2.47 -14.51 15.55
C SER A 45 -3.38 -13.26 15.54
N THR A 46 -2.82 -12.10 15.81
CA THR A 46 -3.51 -10.80 15.74
C THR A 46 -3.95 -10.49 14.31
N ILE A 47 -3.06 -10.69 13.36
CA ILE A 47 -3.33 -10.49 11.92
C ILE A 47 -4.51 -11.35 11.46
N ARG A 48 -4.57 -12.63 11.84
CA ARG A 48 -5.69 -13.52 11.48
C ARG A 48 -7.02 -13.00 12.01
N LYS A 49 -7.06 -12.47 13.23
CA LYS A 49 -8.28 -11.89 13.81
C LYS A 49 -8.71 -10.63 13.07
N ILE A 50 -7.76 -9.72 12.78
CA ILE A 50 -8.03 -8.47 12.06
C ILE A 50 -8.37 -8.75 10.59
N ALA A 51 -7.73 -9.73 9.97
CA ALA A 51 -8.02 -10.12 8.59
C ALA A 51 -9.49 -10.53 8.40
N ALA A 52 -10.09 -11.18 9.38
CA ALA A 52 -11.49 -11.60 9.34
C ALA A 52 -12.49 -10.43 9.33
N THR A 53 -12.05 -9.22 9.70
CA THR A 53 -12.87 -8.01 9.63
C THR A 53 -12.62 -7.26 8.34
N ASN A 54 -13.54 -6.36 7.94
CA ASN A 54 -13.34 -5.47 6.81
C ASN A 54 -12.83 -4.08 7.26
N SER A 55 -12.36 -3.95 8.50
CA SER A 55 -11.87 -2.70 9.06
C SER A 55 -10.56 -2.25 8.41
N ASN A 56 -10.35 -0.94 8.36
CA ASN A 56 -9.07 -0.36 7.96
C ASN A 56 -7.98 -0.71 8.97
N VAL A 57 -6.75 -0.84 8.50
CA VAL A 57 -5.61 -1.27 9.33
C VAL A 57 -4.44 -0.30 9.15
N LEU A 58 -3.86 0.13 10.27
CA LEU A 58 -2.63 0.92 10.30
C LEU A 58 -1.45 0.05 10.76
N LEU A 59 -0.47 -0.14 9.89
CA LEU A 59 0.78 -0.83 10.17
C LEU A 59 1.86 0.19 10.53
N SER A 60 2.43 0.11 11.71
CA SER A 60 3.58 0.92 12.11
C SER A 60 4.83 0.06 12.27
N GLY A 61 6.00 0.63 12.01
CA GLY A 61 7.27 -0.06 12.17
C GLY A 61 8.36 0.55 11.30
N GLU A 62 9.61 0.27 11.61
CA GLU A 62 10.76 0.81 10.89
C GLU A 62 10.79 0.41 9.42
N SER A 63 11.59 1.13 8.63
CA SER A 63 11.84 0.73 7.24
C SER A 63 12.47 -0.67 7.19
N GLY A 64 12.05 -1.49 6.22
CA GLY A 64 12.58 -2.85 6.05
C GLY A 64 11.98 -3.91 6.98
N THR A 65 11.03 -3.58 7.87
CA THR A 65 10.39 -4.59 8.76
C THR A 65 9.43 -5.53 8.05
N GLY A 66 9.10 -5.28 6.77
CA GLY A 66 8.22 -6.12 5.95
C GLY A 66 6.76 -5.70 5.99
N LYS A 67 6.44 -4.42 6.28
CA LYS A 67 5.06 -3.91 6.38
C LYS A 67 4.17 -4.34 5.21
N GLU A 68 4.68 -4.33 3.98
CA GLU A 68 3.93 -4.77 2.80
C GLU A 68 3.58 -6.28 2.84
N LEU A 69 4.48 -7.14 3.35
CA LEU A 69 4.22 -8.58 3.51
C LEU A 69 3.07 -8.81 4.50
N PHE A 70 3.06 -8.06 5.60
CA PHE A 70 1.97 -8.11 6.56
C PHE A 70 0.66 -7.59 5.97
N ALA A 71 0.68 -6.52 5.18
CA ALA A 71 -0.51 -6.02 4.48
C ALA A 71 -1.07 -7.07 3.51
N ARG A 72 -0.21 -7.74 2.73
CA ARG A 72 -0.61 -8.83 1.85
C ARG A 72 -1.17 -10.04 2.63
N SER A 73 -0.57 -10.37 3.77
CA SER A 73 -1.08 -11.42 4.65
C SER A 73 -2.47 -11.09 5.22
N ILE A 74 -2.72 -9.83 5.60
CA ILE A 74 -4.04 -9.39 6.06
C ILE A 74 -5.07 -9.54 4.94
N HIS A 75 -4.75 -9.12 3.73
CA HIS A 75 -5.64 -9.26 2.57
C HIS A 75 -5.93 -10.73 2.26
N SER A 76 -4.90 -11.58 2.12
CA SER A 76 -5.06 -12.98 1.72
C SER A 76 -5.73 -13.86 2.77
N ASN A 77 -5.79 -13.44 4.02
CA ASN A 77 -6.57 -14.10 5.07
C ASN A 77 -7.93 -13.42 5.31
N GLY A 78 -8.27 -12.39 4.53
CA GLY A 78 -9.50 -11.62 4.66
C GLY A 78 -10.65 -12.13 3.78
N PRO A 79 -11.87 -11.56 3.96
CA PRO A 79 -13.05 -11.91 3.15
C PRO A 79 -12.85 -11.57 1.67
N ASN A 80 -12.08 -10.52 1.36
CA ASN A 80 -11.85 -10.02 0.00
C ASN A 80 -10.57 -10.60 -0.65
N ARG A 81 -10.06 -11.74 -0.18
CA ARG A 81 -8.80 -12.35 -0.64
C ARG A 81 -8.74 -12.67 -2.13
N GLU A 82 -9.88 -12.94 -2.76
CA GLU A 82 -9.98 -13.20 -4.19
C GLU A 82 -10.08 -11.92 -5.03
N GLN A 83 -10.24 -10.78 -4.37
CA GLN A 83 -10.31 -9.47 -5.00
C GLN A 83 -8.92 -8.86 -5.19
N ARG A 84 -8.87 -7.71 -5.84
CA ARG A 84 -7.60 -7.03 -6.12
C ARG A 84 -6.94 -6.49 -4.85
N PHE A 85 -5.62 -6.65 -4.77
CA PHE A 85 -4.76 -5.96 -3.82
C PHE A 85 -3.85 -5.00 -4.59
N LEU A 86 -4.08 -3.70 -4.46
CA LEU A 86 -3.29 -2.68 -5.13
C LEU A 86 -2.48 -1.88 -4.11
N ALA A 87 -1.17 -1.81 -4.32
CA ALA A 87 -0.25 -1.10 -3.44
C ALA A 87 0.26 0.18 -4.11
N VAL A 88 0.28 1.28 -3.34
CA VAL A 88 0.80 2.59 -3.75
C VAL A 88 1.77 3.09 -2.69
N ASN A 89 2.93 3.57 -3.13
CA ASN A 89 3.86 4.26 -2.25
C ASN A 89 3.55 5.75 -2.24
N CYS A 90 3.21 6.30 -1.06
CA CYS A 90 2.81 7.69 -0.88
C CYS A 90 3.99 8.68 -0.95
N GLY A 91 5.23 8.21 -0.90
CA GLY A 91 6.44 9.03 -1.07
C GLY A 91 6.77 9.37 -2.52
N MET A 92 5.94 8.92 -3.48
CA MET A 92 6.16 9.18 -4.90
C MET A 92 6.01 10.66 -5.25
N ARG A 93 6.90 11.17 -6.09
CA ARG A 93 6.92 12.55 -6.57
C ARG A 93 6.90 12.59 -8.11
N PRO A 94 6.31 13.60 -8.77
CA PRO A 94 5.54 14.73 -8.20
C PRO A 94 4.17 14.31 -7.64
N ILE A 95 3.61 15.14 -6.76
CA ILE A 95 2.37 14.87 -6.01
C ILE A 95 1.16 14.73 -6.93
N GLU A 96 1.11 15.49 -8.01
CA GLU A 96 0.04 15.44 -8.99
C GLU A 96 -0.06 14.06 -9.65
N LEU A 97 1.07 13.39 -9.84
CA LEU A 97 1.09 12.01 -10.32
C LEU A 97 0.55 11.03 -9.27
N LEU A 98 0.88 11.25 -8.00
CA LEU A 98 0.35 10.43 -6.92
C LEU A 98 -1.17 10.58 -6.82
N GLU A 99 -1.69 11.80 -6.89
CA GLU A 99 -3.14 12.06 -6.83
C GLU A 99 -3.88 11.46 -8.03
N SER A 100 -3.35 11.63 -9.25
CA SER A 100 -3.96 11.01 -10.44
C SER A 100 -3.88 9.47 -10.36
N GLN A 101 -2.83 8.93 -9.77
CA GLN A 101 -2.70 7.50 -9.51
C GLN A 101 -3.75 7.01 -8.52
N LEU A 102 -3.95 7.72 -7.43
CA LEU A 102 -4.89 7.31 -6.38
C LEU A 102 -6.34 7.45 -6.86
N PHE A 103 -6.70 8.65 -7.33
CA PHE A 103 -8.10 9.03 -7.57
C PHE A 103 -8.50 9.00 -9.03
N GLY A 104 -7.53 8.97 -9.94
CA GLY A 104 -7.78 9.10 -11.38
C GLY A 104 -7.81 10.54 -11.88
N SER A 105 -7.96 10.71 -13.19
CA SER A 105 -8.11 12.01 -13.84
C SER A 105 -9.13 11.93 -14.97
N ALA A 106 -9.96 12.98 -15.11
CA ALA A 106 -10.85 13.12 -16.24
C ALA A 106 -10.09 13.61 -17.50
N ALA A 107 -10.61 13.27 -18.69
CA ALA A 107 -10.03 13.71 -19.98
C ALA A 107 -9.98 15.25 -20.13
N SER A 108 -10.82 15.98 -19.40
CA SER A 108 -10.87 17.45 -19.36
C SER A 108 -9.86 18.11 -18.43
N SER A 109 -9.01 17.34 -17.76
CA SER A 109 -8.00 17.87 -16.85
C SER A 109 -6.97 18.69 -17.61
N LEU A 110 -6.86 19.99 -17.32
CA LEU A 110 -5.89 20.90 -17.95
C LEU A 110 -4.42 20.48 -17.74
N GLN A 111 -4.15 19.70 -16.71
CA GLN A 111 -2.81 19.19 -16.40
C GLN A 111 -2.46 17.89 -17.16
N TYR A 112 -3.47 17.13 -17.58
CA TYR A 112 -3.31 15.84 -18.25
C TYR A 112 -4.30 15.69 -19.41
N PRO A 113 -4.09 16.40 -20.54
CA PRO A 113 -5.08 16.49 -21.62
C PRO A 113 -5.20 15.21 -22.49
N GLN A 114 -4.56 14.10 -22.15
CA GLN A 114 -4.35 13.02 -23.12
C GLN A 114 -5.20 11.75 -22.94
N ALA A 115 -5.76 11.46 -21.79
CA ALA A 115 -6.74 10.37 -21.59
C ALA A 115 -7.35 10.37 -20.20
N GLU A 116 -8.58 9.94 -20.08
CA GLU A 116 -9.18 9.54 -18.84
C GLU A 116 -8.34 8.42 -18.19
N GLN A 117 -7.88 8.64 -16.97
CA GLN A 117 -7.09 7.65 -16.22
C GLN A 117 -7.89 7.18 -15.02
N THR A 118 -8.16 5.88 -14.97
CA THR A 118 -8.80 5.26 -13.82
C THR A 118 -7.81 5.16 -12.65
N GLY A 119 -8.17 5.70 -11.48
CA GLY A 119 -7.34 5.65 -10.28
C GLY A 119 -7.35 4.29 -9.60
N VAL A 120 -6.38 4.11 -8.68
CA VAL A 120 -6.20 2.87 -7.89
C VAL A 120 -7.43 2.54 -7.07
N PHE A 121 -8.07 3.53 -6.44
CA PHE A 121 -9.30 3.31 -5.67
C PHE A 121 -10.42 2.69 -6.52
N LYS A 122 -10.64 3.18 -7.72
CA LYS A 122 -11.65 2.62 -8.62
C LYS A 122 -11.24 1.25 -9.16
N ASN A 123 -9.95 1.06 -9.46
CA ASN A 123 -9.43 -0.23 -9.92
C ASN A 123 -9.47 -1.32 -8.83
N ALA A 124 -9.45 -0.94 -7.55
CA ALA A 124 -9.50 -1.82 -6.40
C ALA A 124 -10.93 -1.98 -5.83
N ASP A 125 -11.95 -1.49 -6.52
CA ASP A 125 -13.34 -1.55 -6.06
C ASP A 125 -13.74 -2.99 -5.67
N GLY A 126 -14.29 -3.19 -4.48
CA GLY A 126 -14.53 -4.49 -3.85
C GLY A 126 -13.29 -5.16 -3.23
N GLY A 127 -12.10 -4.58 -3.38
CA GLY A 127 -10.83 -5.16 -2.96
C GLY A 127 -10.11 -4.41 -1.85
N THR A 128 -8.78 -4.37 -1.93
CA THR A 128 -7.92 -3.75 -0.91
C THR A 128 -6.92 -2.80 -1.55
N VAL A 129 -6.81 -1.59 -1.00
CA VAL A 129 -5.73 -0.65 -1.31
C VAL A 129 -4.73 -0.65 -0.15
N TYR A 130 -3.46 -0.81 -0.46
CA TYR A 130 -2.36 -0.63 0.48
C TYR A 130 -1.63 0.66 0.18
N LEU A 131 -1.60 1.57 1.17
CA LEU A 131 -0.88 2.84 1.11
C LEU A 131 0.40 2.73 1.94
N ASP A 132 1.54 2.63 1.26
CA ASP A 132 2.83 2.58 1.94
C ASP A 132 3.34 3.99 2.23
N GLU A 133 3.84 4.21 3.46
CA GLU A 133 4.33 5.49 3.97
C GLU A 133 3.28 6.61 3.88
N ILE A 134 2.10 6.38 4.47
CA ILE A 134 0.98 7.34 4.47
C ILE A 134 1.35 8.70 5.07
N SER A 135 2.35 8.74 5.96
CA SER A 135 2.92 9.95 6.55
C SER A 135 3.54 10.91 5.52
N GLN A 136 3.77 10.46 4.28
CA GLN A 136 4.33 11.27 3.20
C GLN A 136 3.24 12.01 2.39
N LEU A 137 1.95 11.73 2.64
CA LEU A 137 0.86 12.40 1.94
C LEU A 137 0.76 13.88 2.33
N PRO A 138 0.64 14.79 1.36
CA PRO A 138 0.32 16.19 1.64
C PRO A 138 -1.08 16.33 2.26
N LEU A 139 -1.29 17.36 3.07
CA LEU A 139 -2.58 17.63 3.73
C LEU A 139 -3.76 17.67 2.74
N GLY A 140 -3.60 18.33 1.58
CA GLY A 140 -4.65 18.36 0.57
C GLY A 140 -5.05 16.97 0.04
N THR A 141 -4.09 16.05 -0.08
CA THR A 141 -4.34 14.66 -0.48
C THR A 141 -4.93 13.84 0.66
N GLN A 142 -4.55 14.14 1.91
CA GLN A 142 -5.13 13.50 3.10
C GLN A 142 -6.64 13.76 3.20
N GLY A 143 -7.10 15.00 2.93
CA GLY A 143 -8.52 15.32 2.91
C GLY A 143 -9.31 14.58 1.82
N LYS A 144 -8.71 14.36 0.63
CA LYS A 144 -9.32 13.54 -0.42
C LYS A 144 -9.41 12.07 -0.01
N LEU A 145 -8.36 11.56 0.65
CA LEU A 145 -8.33 10.20 1.18
C LEU A 145 -9.38 9.98 2.27
N LEU A 146 -9.56 10.97 3.16
CA LEU A 146 -10.59 10.92 4.19
C LEU A 146 -11.99 10.74 3.57
N ARG A 147 -12.32 11.47 2.50
CA ARG A 147 -13.59 11.29 1.79
C ARG A 147 -13.74 9.88 1.21
N ALA A 148 -12.67 9.31 0.65
CA ALA A 148 -12.70 7.95 0.12
C ALA A 148 -13.00 6.91 1.21
N ILE A 149 -12.44 7.10 2.43
CA ILE A 149 -12.60 6.19 3.56
C ILE A 149 -13.97 6.37 4.23
N GLU A 150 -14.44 7.60 4.38
CA GLU A 150 -15.62 7.93 5.18
C GLU A 150 -16.92 7.79 4.39
N TYR A 151 -16.92 8.25 3.14
CA TYR A 151 -18.11 8.27 2.30
C TYR A 151 -18.09 7.23 1.17
N GLY A 152 -16.97 6.52 0.99
CA GLY A 152 -16.80 5.64 -0.17
C GLY A 152 -16.84 6.41 -1.49
N GLU A 153 -16.31 7.62 -1.52
CA GLU A 153 -16.34 8.50 -2.67
C GLU A 153 -14.97 9.07 -2.99
N ILE A 154 -14.58 8.97 -4.24
CA ILE A 154 -13.39 9.63 -4.78
C ILE A 154 -13.80 10.70 -5.78
N LEU A 155 -13.00 11.77 -5.88
CA LEU A 155 -13.16 12.79 -6.89
C LEU A 155 -11.94 12.76 -7.83
N PRO A 156 -12.11 12.26 -9.08
CA PRO A 156 -11.02 12.28 -10.05
C PRO A 156 -10.55 13.70 -10.36
N LEU A 157 -9.26 13.88 -10.63
CA LEU A 157 -8.72 15.21 -10.96
C LEU A 157 -9.41 15.76 -12.22
N GLY A 158 -9.86 17.01 -12.12
CA GLY A 158 -10.58 17.69 -13.21
C GLY A 158 -12.04 17.24 -13.39
N SER A 159 -12.56 16.34 -12.53
CA SER A 159 -13.98 15.98 -12.50
C SER A 159 -14.71 16.78 -11.41
N ALA A 160 -15.97 17.11 -11.68
CA ALA A 160 -16.90 17.65 -10.69
C ALA A 160 -17.78 16.52 -10.08
N GLU A 161 -17.80 15.35 -10.68
CA GLU A 161 -18.65 14.24 -10.28
C GLU A 161 -17.87 13.24 -9.41
N PRO A 162 -18.36 12.92 -8.20
CA PRO A 162 -17.76 11.90 -7.36
C PRO A 162 -18.05 10.49 -7.92
N VAL A 163 -17.12 9.59 -7.71
CA VAL A 163 -17.23 8.17 -8.08
C VAL A 163 -17.30 7.34 -6.81
N LYS A 164 -18.31 6.47 -6.71
CA LYS A 164 -18.45 5.52 -5.59
C LYS A 164 -17.42 4.41 -5.69
N VAL A 165 -16.85 4.04 -4.54
CA VAL A 165 -15.89 2.95 -4.37
C VAL A 165 -16.12 2.27 -3.02
N ASP A 166 -15.98 0.95 -2.99
CA ASP A 166 -15.99 0.16 -1.75
C ASP A 166 -14.62 -0.53 -1.62
N VAL A 167 -13.74 0.02 -0.81
CA VAL A 167 -12.34 -0.44 -0.73
C VAL A 167 -11.92 -0.58 0.72
N ARG A 168 -11.37 -1.75 1.06
CA ARG A 168 -10.66 -1.91 2.33
C ARG A 168 -9.32 -1.20 2.25
N LEU A 169 -8.99 -0.35 3.25
CA LEU A 169 -7.71 0.33 3.31
C LEU A 169 -6.77 -0.33 4.31
N ILE A 170 -5.53 -0.58 3.89
CA ILE A 170 -4.40 -0.90 4.76
C ILE A 170 -3.36 0.18 4.54
N ALA A 171 -2.95 0.88 5.59
CA ALA A 171 -1.93 1.92 5.51
C ALA A 171 -0.68 1.52 6.31
N SER A 172 0.48 2.01 5.90
CA SER A 172 1.72 1.86 6.68
C SER A 172 2.40 3.19 6.94
N THR A 173 3.16 3.25 8.02
CA THR A 173 3.98 4.41 8.38
C THR A 173 5.23 4.00 9.15
N THR A 174 6.31 4.77 8.94
CA THR A 174 7.52 4.75 9.77
C THR A 174 7.54 5.88 10.80
N ARG A 175 6.68 6.91 10.62
CA ARG A 175 6.61 8.08 11.51
C ARG A 175 5.49 7.92 12.52
N ASP A 176 5.61 8.61 13.64
CA ASP A 176 4.54 8.71 14.64
C ASP A 176 3.46 9.69 14.15
N LEU A 177 2.30 9.14 13.74
CA LEU A 177 1.18 9.96 13.27
C LEU A 177 0.56 10.80 14.40
N VAL A 178 0.65 10.37 15.67
CA VAL A 178 0.15 11.16 16.80
C VAL A 178 0.92 12.46 16.91
N GLU A 179 2.25 12.38 16.78
CA GLU A 179 3.08 13.58 16.79
C GLU A 179 2.84 14.47 15.57
N MET A 180 2.65 13.86 14.39
CA MET A 180 2.33 14.60 13.17
C MET A 180 0.97 15.32 13.24
N VAL A 181 -0.01 14.77 13.93
CA VAL A 181 -1.29 15.45 14.19
C VAL A 181 -1.08 16.68 15.07
N LYS A 182 -0.26 16.57 16.14
CA LYS A 182 0.04 17.70 17.03
C LYS A 182 0.79 18.84 16.31
N THR A 183 1.66 18.49 15.36
CA THR A 183 2.42 19.47 14.57
C THR A 183 1.65 20.01 13.36
N GLY A 184 0.43 19.50 13.11
CA GLY A 184 -0.38 19.90 11.95
C GLY A 184 0.11 19.34 10.62
N GLU A 185 1.00 18.33 10.64
CA GLU A 185 1.47 17.64 9.44
C GLU A 185 0.54 16.50 8.98
N PHE A 186 -0.39 16.07 9.84
CA PHE A 186 -1.36 15.01 9.55
C PHE A 186 -2.76 15.40 10.03
N GLU A 187 -3.77 15.14 9.20
CA GLU A 187 -5.18 15.40 9.49
C GLU A 187 -5.68 14.53 10.65
N GLN A 188 -6.26 15.16 11.65
CA GLN A 188 -6.73 14.49 12.87
C GLN A 188 -7.85 13.47 12.56
N ASP A 189 -8.81 13.85 11.73
CA ASP A 189 -9.95 12.99 11.39
C ASP A 189 -9.49 11.77 10.58
N LEU A 190 -8.55 11.94 9.65
CA LEU A 190 -7.93 10.83 8.93
C LEU A 190 -7.20 9.89 9.89
N PHE A 191 -6.44 10.43 10.84
CA PHE A 191 -5.77 9.62 11.86
C PHE A 191 -6.76 8.74 12.63
N TYR A 192 -7.86 9.28 13.13
CA TYR A 192 -8.85 8.49 13.86
C TYR A 192 -9.54 7.42 13.02
N ARG A 193 -9.73 7.65 11.72
CA ARG A 193 -10.28 6.64 10.79
C ARG A 193 -9.30 5.49 10.51
N LEU A 194 -7.99 5.77 10.61
CA LEU A 194 -6.94 4.78 10.40
C LEU A 194 -6.55 4.01 11.67
N ASP A 195 -6.60 4.67 12.84
CA ASP A 195 -6.10 4.14 14.12
C ASP A 195 -7.02 3.08 14.76
N GLY A 196 -8.15 2.76 14.11
CA GLY A 196 -9.11 1.78 14.62
C GLY A 196 -8.53 0.38 14.83
N MET A 197 -7.63 -0.05 13.93
CA MET A 197 -6.90 -1.32 14.00
C MET A 197 -5.40 -1.07 13.75
N LYS A 198 -4.65 -0.83 14.83
CA LYS A 198 -3.20 -0.57 14.76
C LYS A 198 -2.39 -1.81 15.07
N ILE A 199 -1.41 -2.09 14.21
CA ILE A 199 -0.43 -3.17 14.37
C ILE A 199 0.97 -2.58 14.32
N HIS A 200 1.75 -2.82 15.37
CA HIS A 200 3.18 -2.50 15.35
C HIS A 200 3.99 -3.72 14.91
N ILE A 201 4.84 -3.54 13.88
CA ILE A 201 5.71 -4.58 13.35
C ILE A 201 7.11 -4.34 13.93
N PRO A 202 7.60 -5.26 14.78
CA PRO A 202 8.88 -5.09 15.45
C PRO A 202 10.05 -5.15 14.47
N ALA A 203 11.11 -4.39 14.77
CA ALA A 203 12.36 -4.49 14.05
C ALA A 203 13.01 -5.87 14.24
N LEU A 204 13.88 -6.28 13.30
CA LEU A 204 14.51 -7.61 13.35
C LEU A 204 15.34 -7.82 14.63
N ARG A 205 15.96 -6.77 15.16
CA ARG A 205 16.71 -6.81 16.44
C ARG A 205 15.83 -7.12 17.66
N GLU A 206 14.51 -6.97 17.56
CA GLU A 206 13.53 -7.27 18.62
C GLU A 206 12.95 -8.69 18.47
N ARG A 207 13.35 -9.39 17.40
CA ARG A 207 12.97 -10.77 17.09
C ARG A 207 14.15 -11.56 16.53
N VAL A 208 15.29 -11.48 17.21
CA VAL A 208 16.55 -12.11 16.76
C VAL A 208 16.44 -13.61 16.55
N ASP A 209 15.52 -14.28 17.23
CA ASP A 209 15.23 -15.70 17.08
C ASP A 209 14.76 -16.07 15.66
N ASP A 210 14.25 -15.11 14.88
CA ASP A 210 13.82 -15.32 13.50
C ASP A 210 14.99 -15.28 12.49
N ILE A 211 16.18 -14.78 12.90
CA ILE A 211 17.32 -14.58 11.99
C ILE A 211 17.78 -15.89 11.31
N PRO A 212 17.96 -17.02 12.03
CA PRO A 212 18.40 -18.27 11.39
C PRO A 212 17.45 -18.73 10.27
N GLU A 213 16.14 -18.73 10.52
CA GLU A 213 15.14 -19.12 9.54
C GLU A 213 15.09 -18.16 8.33
N LEU A 214 15.24 -16.85 8.57
CA LEU A 214 15.33 -15.85 7.51
C LEU A 214 16.56 -16.08 6.64
N VAL A 215 17.73 -16.40 7.23
CA VAL A 215 18.95 -16.69 6.49
C VAL A 215 18.75 -17.91 5.59
N GLU A 216 18.23 -19.02 6.12
CA GLU A 216 17.93 -20.23 5.36
C GLU A 216 16.96 -19.97 4.21
N TYR A 217 15.88 -19.23 4.48
CA TYR A 217 14.90 -18.84 3.47
C TYR A 217 15.55 -18.05 2.32
N PHE A 218 16.34 -17.02 2.64
CA PHE A 218 16.98 -16.21 1.62
C PHE A 218 18.06 -16.95 0.85
N ILE A 219 18.84 -17.80 1.49
CA ILE A 219 19.81 -18.69 0.82
C ILE A 219 19.07 -19.58 -0.18
N ALA A 220 17.99 -20.25 0.25
CA ALA A 220 17.21 -21.12 -0.63
C ALA A 220 16.58 -20.35 -1.81
N LYS A 221 15.99 -19.16 -1.54
CA LYS A 221 15.37 -18.29 -2.53
C LYS A 221 16.38 -17.84 -3.60
N HIS A 222 17.56 -17.36 -3.17
CA HIS A 222 18.58 -16.86 -4.09
C HIS A 222 19.31 -17.99 -4.83
N SER A 223 19.56 -19.13 -4.17
CA SER A 223 20.14 -20.32 -4.83
C SER A 223 19.28 -20.81 -5.98
N ARG A 224 17.96 -20.91 -5.78
CA ARG A 224 17.02 -21.28 -6.86
C ARG A 224 17.06 -20.27 -8.01
N LYS A 225 17.10 -18.97 -7.71
CA LYS A 225 17.10 -17.91 -8.72
C LYS A 225 18.38 -17.85 -9.54
N MET A 226 19.53 -18.20 -8.92
CA MET A 226 20.85 -18.19 -9.56
C MET A 226 21.25 -19.53 -10.17
N GLY A 227 20.48 -20.61 -9.95
CA GLY A 227 20.86 -21.97 -10.38
C GLY A 227 22.12 -22.49 -9.72
N LYS A 228 22.55 -21.90 -8.59
CA LYS A 228 23.76 -22.24 -7.86
C LYS A 228 23.41 -22.70 -6.45
N ARG A 229 24.06 -23.75 -5.98
CA ARG A 229 23.96 -24.16 -4.59
C ARG A 229 24.92 -23.28 -3.77
N VAL A 230 24.37 -22.50 -2.85
CA VAL A 230 25.14 -21.78 -1.83
C VAL A 230 25.18 -22.70 -0.61
N THR A 231 26.39 -23.10 -0.19
CA THR A 231 26.63 -23.89 1.04
C THR A 231 27.10 -22.95 2.13
#